data_cd82fbc88713137245f3bfce84d23f68
#
_entry.id   cd82fbc88713137245f3bfce84d23f68
#
_cell.length_a   1.000
_cell.length_b   1.000
_cell.length_c   1.000
_cell.angle_alpha   90.00
_cell.angle_beta   90.00
_cell.angle_gamma   90.00
#
_symmetry.space_group_name_H-M   'P 1'
#
loop_
_entity.id
_entity.type
_entity.pdbx_description
1 polymer ?
#
loop_
_entity_poly.entity_id
_entity_poly.type
_entity_poly.pdbx_seq_one_letter_code
_entity_poly.pdbx_strand_id
1 'polypeptide(L)'
;KHQNLAVIIICPYQHLVEQWKEDILAFGMKPIVCYSASTQRNWRERLKTAVNSFNLGVQNHFCMVSTNATFSVDYVQDLIARLSGNVVLVVDEAHNFGAENLSQTLLPHIPYRLALSATIDRHGDPEGTQKLYDYFGEKCIEYTLKDAIDNDMLTPYYYHPVSVSLNEEELGNYLDLTNKIRKNVHADKDGKVKLSEYAKMLLIKRARIVAGATEKIATLRHLMEDYRDDNQILVYCGATTMHDVDYQEGKPPIDEARQIDIVAGMLGNDLGMRVTKFTSEENAEERERIKADFAEGTHLQALVAIRCLDEGVNIPSIRTAFIMASSTNPKEYVQRRGRVLRKFPGKRHAVIFDFITLPVPLKDVGDYDSDVIDSVKSLANREIIRMKDFAAIAENPFDSDSLIASIQRSYDIESDIITEEVEEYV
;
A
#
# COMPACT_ATOMS: atom_id res chain seq x y z
N LYS A 1 -18.02 21.41 22.11
CA LYS A 1 -19.17 21.11 23.01
C LYS A 1 -18.73 20.65 24.39
N HIS A 2 -17.55 20.04 24.53
CA HIS A 2 -17.03 19.55 25.81
C HIS A 2 -16.01 20.52 26.38
N GLN A 3 -16.09 20.79 27.68
CA GLN A 3 -15.17 21.70 28.38
C GLN A 3 -13.80 21.02 28.62
N ASN A 4 -13.74 19.69 28.60
CA ASN A 4 -12.54 18.89 28.77
C ASN A 4 -12.49 17.76 27.71
N LEU A 5 -11.31 17.50 27.15
CA LEU A 5 -11.12 16.48 26.12
C LEU A 5 -9.67 15.98 26.10
N ALA A 6 -9.49 14.67 26.23
CA ALA A 6 -8.23 13.99 25.90
C ALA A 6 -8.32 13.39 24.50
N VAL A 7 -7.33 13.66 23.66
CA VAL A 7 -7.23 13.11 22.31
C VAL A 7 -6.04 12.17 22.21
N ILE A 8 -6.29 10.95 21.79
CA ILE A 8 -5.29 9.90 21.62
C ILE A 8 -5.30 9.51 20.15
N ILE A 9 -4.17 9.65 19.47
CA ILE A 9 -4.02 9.32 18.06
C ILE A 9 -2.96 8.22 17.94
N ILE A 10 -3.33 7.15 17.24
CA ILE A 10 -2.48 5.98 17.07
C ILE A 10 -2.22 5.77 15.57
N CYS A 11 -0.96 5.59 15.20
CA CYS A 11 -0.53 5.36 13.83
C CYS A 11 0.40 4.14 13.77
N PRO A 12 0.52 3.44 12.63
CA PRO A 12 1.43 2.29 12.54
C PRO A 12 2.91 2.68 12.58
N TYR A 13 3.30 3.84 12.03
CA TYR A 13 4.69 4.21 11.79
C TYR A 13 5.07 5.57 12.36
N GLN A 14 6.38 5.75 12.69
CA GLN A 14 6.92 6.98 13.28
C GLN A 14 6.75 8.20 12.36
N HIS A 15 6.91 8.05 11.05
CA HIS A 15 6.74 9.16 10.12
C HIS A 15 5.28 9.66 10.05
N LEU A 16 4.29 8.77 10.21
CA LEU A 16 2.87 9.18 10.33
C LEU A 16 2.62 9.93 11.65
N VAL A 17 3.28 9.52 12.74
CA VAL A 17 3.24 10.26 14.00
C VAL A 17 3.75 11.69 13.83
N GLU A 18 4.84 11.88 13.07
CA GLU A 18 5.36 13.23 12.80
C GLU A 18 4.42 14.05 11.89
N GLN A 19 3.79 13.44 10.89
CA GLN A 19 2.75 14.11 10.08
C GLN A 19 1.56 14.54 10.93
N TRP A 20 1.01 13.65 11.72
CA TRP A 20 -0.07 13.97 12.65
C TRP A 20 0.31 15.10 13.62
N LYS A 21 1.55 15.11 14.12
CA LYS A 21 2.06 16.18 14.97
C LYS A 21 2.01 17.53 14.24
N GLU A 22 2.43 17.61 12.99
CA GLU A 22 2.38 18.83 12.19
C GLU A 22 0.95 19.33 12.01
N ASP A 23 0.03 18.45 11.66
CA ASP A 23 -1.39 18.78 11.51
C ASP A 23 -2.00 19.29 12.83
N ILE A 24 -1.70 18.63 13.94
CA ILE A 24 -2.20 19.03 15.27
C ILE A 24 -1.64 20.37 15.70
N LEU A 25 -0.37 20.66 15.40
CA LEU A 25 0.25 21.97 15.63
C LEU A 25 -0.45 23.06 14.83
N ALA A 26 -0.87 22.78 13.58
CA ALA A 26 -1.66 23.72 12.77
C ALA A 26 -3.02 24.05 13.37
N PHE A 27 -3.62 23.11 14.13
CA PHE A 27 -4.83 23.33 14.93
C PHE A 27 -4.58 24.03 16.28
N GLY A 28 -3.34 24.44 16.56
CA GLY A 28 -2.97 25.17 17.78
C GLY A 28 -2.79 24.28 19.02
N MET A 29 -2.76 22.96 18.89
CA MET A 29 -2.49 22.01 19.97
C MET A 29 -1.03 21.54 19.92
N LYS A 30 -0.46 21.27 21.12
CA LYS A 30 0.92 20.72 21.23
C LYS A 30 0.86 19.26 21.67
N PRO A 31 0.98 18.29 20.77
CA PRO A 31 0.88 16.89 21.12
C PRO A 31 2.09 16.39 21.90
N ILE A 32 1.86 15.36 22.73
CA ILE A 32 2.91 14.54 23.33
C ILE A 32 3.21 13.43 22.32
N VAL A 33 4.42 13.44 21.79
CA VAL A 33 4.87 12.51 20.73
C VAL A 33 5.52 11.30 21.37
N CYS A 34 4.86 10.14 21.31
CA CYS A 34 5.17 8.95 22.06
C CYS A 34 5.66 7.82 21.13
N TYR A 35 6.98 7.70 20.98
CA TYR A 35 7.64 6.53 20.40
C TYR A 35 9.11 6.45 20.86
N SER A 36 9.78 5.30 20.68
CA SER A 36 11.12 5.01 21.25
C SER A 36 12.21 5.99 20.83
N ALA A 37 12.22 6.41 19.55
CA ALA A 37 13.19 7.35 18.98
C ALA A 37 12.69 8.80 18.95
N SER A 38 11.62 9.12 19.69
CA SER A 38 11.05 10.48 19.72
C SER A 38 12.08 11.51 20.18
N THR A 39 12.08 12.66 19.50
CA THR A 39 12.86 13.85 19.95
C THR A 39 12.42 14.36 21.32
N GLN A 40 11.19 14.06 21.75
CA GLN A 40 10.67 14.34 23.08
C GLN A 40 11.09 13.22 24.06
N ARG A 41 12.37 13.18 24.45
CA ARG A 41 12.96 12.11 25.28
C ARG A 41 12.23 11.86 26.60
N ASN A 42 11.54 12.87 27.16
CA ASN A 42 10.79 12.78 28.42
C ASN A 42 9.27 12.56 28.20
N TRP A 43 8.85 12.06 27.05
CA TRP A 43 7.44 11.90 26.72
C TRP A 43 6.66 11.05 27.74
N ARG A 44 7.30 10.04 28.36
CA ARG A 44 6.67 9.18 29.38
C ARG A 44 6.21 9.97 30.60
N GLU A 45 7.08 10.81 31.15
CA GLU A 45 6.74 11.67 32.30
C GLU A 45 5.72 12.74 31.92
N ARG A 46 5.82 13.29 30.73
CA ARG A 46 4.84 14.25 30.21
C ARG A 46 3.46 13.61 30.05
N LEU A 47 3.38 12.39 29.50
CA LEU A 47 2.13 11.65 29.38
C LEU A 47 1.52 11.36 30.73
N LYS A 48 2.30 10.85 31.69
CA LYS A 48 1.86 10.60 33.06
C LYS A 48 1.32 11.87 33.74
N THR A 49 2.04 12.96 33.58
CA THR A 49 1.62 14.26 34.16
C THR A 49 0.32 14.74 33.49
N ALA A 50 0.21 14.64 32.17
CA ALA A 50 -1.00 15.06 31.44
C ALA A 50 -2.23 14.25 31.85
N VAL A 51 -2.10 12.91 31.93
CA VAL A 51 -3.19 12.02 32.40
C VAL A 51 -3.64 12.38 33.83
N ASN A 52 -2.69 12.56 34.74
CA ASN A 52 -3.01 12.92 36.11
C ASN A 52 -3.67 14.30 36.20
N SER A 53 -3.13 15.31 35.52
CA SER A 53 -3.68 16.67 35.52
C SER A 53 -5.07 16.74 34.89
N PHE A 54 -5.31 15.94 33.84
CA PHE A 54 -6.61 15.81 33.19
C PHE A 54 -7.64 15.19 34.13
N ASN A 55 -7.31 14.07 34.78
CA ASN A 55 -8.20 13.40 35.72
C ASN A 55 -8.54 14.27 36.98
N LEU A 56 -7.59 15.11 37.39
CA LEU A 56 -7.79 16.06 38.51
C LEU A 56 -8.51 17.36 38.09
N GLY A 57 -8.82 17.54 36.80
CA GLY A 57 -9.43 18.74 36.26
C GLY A 57 -8.53 20.00 36.27
N VAL A 58 -7.23 19.81 36.46
CA VAL A 58 -6.21 20.90 36.38
C VAL A 58 -5.91 21.27 34.93
N GLN A 59 -5.96 20.30 34.06
CA GLN A 59 -5.77 20.47 32.61
C GLN A 59 -7.04 20.03 31.88
N ASN A 60 -7.63 20.92 31.10
CA ASN A 60 -8.87 20.64 30.39
C ASN A 60 -8.68 19.83 29.10
N HIS A 61 -7.50 19.88 28.50
CA HIS A 61 -7.25 19.14 27.25
C HIS A 61 -5.78 18.77 27.10
N PHE A 62 -5.52 17.62 26.52
CA PHE A 62 -4.22 17.24 26.00
C PHE A 62 -4.38 16.35 24.76
N CYS A 63 -3.32 16.25 23.96
CA CYS A 63 -3.23 15.36 22.83
C CYS A 63 -1.98 14.49 22.94
N MET A 64 -2.13 13.21 22.66
CA MET A 64 -1.07 12.23 22.53
C MET A 64 -1.10 11.67 21.11
N VAL A 65 0.07 11.54 20.49
CA VAL A 65 0.24 10.82 19.21
C VAL A 65 1.28 9.72 19.43
N SER A 66 0.98 8.51 19.01
CA SER A 66 1.80 7.33 19.30
C SER A 66 1.86 6.36 18.12
N THR A 67 2.90 5.53 18.07
CA THR A 67 2.91 4.34 17.22
C THR A 67 2.10 3.20 17.85
N ASN A 68 1.61 2.26 17.00
CA ASN A 68 0.94 1.04 17.47
C ASN A 68 1.79 0.30 18.51
N ALA A 69 3.08 0.12 18.23
CA ALA A 69 4.01 -0.56 19.12
C ALA A 69 4.13 0.13 20.49
N THR A 70 4.18 1.47 20.53
CA THR A 70 4.26 2.21 21.79
C THR A 70 2.94 2.22 22.53
N PHE A 71 1.82 2.32 21.82
CA PHE A 71 0.49 2.24 22.41
C PHE A 71 0.25 0.90 23.12
N SER A 72 0.78 -0.19 22.56
CA SER A 72 0.63 -1.55 23.10
C SER A 72 1.52 -1.86 24.32
N VAL A 73 2.40 -0.94 24.73
CA VAL A 73 3.22 -1.16 25.93
C VAL A 73 2.38 -1.03 27.20
N ASP A 74 2.52 -1.96 28.14
CA ASP A 74 1.77 -2.00 29.39
C ASP A 74 1.72 -0.65 30.13
N TYR A 75 2.87 0.04 30.21
CA TYR A 75 2.95 1.36 30.84
C TYR A 75 1.98 2.38 30.21
N VAL A 76 1.85 2.37 28.88
CA VAL A 76 0.96 3.30 28.16
C VAL A 76 -0.48 2.85 28.33
N GLN A 77 -0.75 1.56 28.19
CA GLN A 77 -2.07 0.97 28.40
C GLN A 77 -2.60 1.27 29.80
N ASP A 78 -1.78 1.09 30.84
CA ASP A 78 -2.13 1.41 32.22
C ASP A 78 -2.46 2.89 32.46
N LEU A 79 -1.74 3.80 31.77
CA LEU A 79 -2.02 5.24 31.86
C LEU A 79 -3.35 5.60 31.18
N ILE A 80 -3.57 5.07 29.99
CA ILE A 80 -4.79 5.34 29.20
C ILE A 80 -6.01 4.71 29.88
N ALA A 81 -5.87 3.52 30.45
CA ALA A 81 -6.94 2.87 31.20
C ALA A 81 -7.44 3.69 32.42
N ARG A 82 -6.61 4.58 32.98
CA ARG A 82 -6.96 5.47 34.09
C ARG A 82 -7.66 6.75 33.65
N LEU A 83 -7.72 7.04 32.34
CA LEU A 83 -8.39 8.25 31.87
C LEU A 83 -9.88 8.18 32.14
N SER A 84 -10.41 9.28 32.67
CA SER A 84 -11.81 9.46 32.95
C SER A 84 -12.38 10.68 32.23
N GLY A 85 -13.67 10.65 31.89
CA GLY A 85 -14.34 11.75 31.19
C GLY A 85 -14.31 11.63 29.67
N ASN A 86 -14.18 12.74 28.95
CA ASN A 86 -14.26 12.77 27.51
C ASN A 86 -12.90 12.40 26.89
N VAL A 87 -12.82 11.20 26.34
CA VAL A 87 -11.63 10.68 25.66
C VAL A 87 -12.00 10.32 24.22
N VAL A 88 -11.24 10.80 23.25
CA VAL A 88 -11.35 10.41 21.83
C VAL A 88 -10.13 9.60 21.47
N LEU A 89 -10.34 8.40 20.97
CA LEU A 89 -9.34 7.55 20.35
C LEU A 89 -9.49 7.64 18.83
N VAL A 90 -8.46 8.08 18.16
CA VAL A 90 -8.33 8.06 16.70
C VAL A 90 -7.27 7.02 16.33
N VAL A 91 -7.63 6.06 15.51
CA VAL A 91 -6.71 5.03 15.04
C VAL A 91 -6.56 5.16 13.53
N ASP A 92 -5.37 5.56 13.11
CA ASP A 92 -4.99 5.62 11.70
C ASP A 92 -4.52 4.25 11.22
N GLU A 93 -4.84 3.91 9.97
CA GLU A 93 -4.69 2.56 9.43
C GLU A 93 -5.30 1.49 10.36
N ALA A 94 -6.54 1.75 10.78
CA ALA A 94 -7.24 1.00 11.82
C ALA A 94 -7.39 -0.49 11.51
N HIS A 95 -7.34 -0.90 10.23
CA HIS A 95 -7.36 -2.31 9.83
C HIS A 95 -6.26 -3.15 10.52
N ASN A 96 -5.14 -2.54 10.96
CA ASN A 96 -4.10 -3.24 11.72
C ASN A 96 -4.61 -3.78 13.06
N PHE A 97 -5.57 -3.09 13.68
CA PHE A 97 -6.15 -3.48 14.97
C PHE A 97 -7.16 -4.63 14.88
N GLY A 98 -7.46 -5.14 13.69
CA GLY A 98 -8.15 -6.42 13.54
C GLY A 98 -7.27 -7.63 13.86
N ALA A 99 -5.93 -7.48 13.86
CA ALA A 99 -5.01 -8.53 14.26
C ALA A 99 -5.15 -8.85 15.76
N GLU A 100 -5.01 -10.13 16.13
CA GLU A 100 -5.25 -10.63 17.49
C GLU A 100 -4.49 -9.84 18.57
N ASN A 101 -3.19 -9.63 18.37
CA ASN A 101 -2.34 -8.93 19.34
C ASN A 101 -2.74 -7.46 19.53
N LEU A 102 -3.12 -6.75 18.46
CA LEU A 102 -3.47 -5.33 18.55
C LEU A 102 -4.93 -5.14 19.00
N SER A 103 -5.84 -6.02 18.62
CA SER A 103 -7.24 -5.92 19.03
C SER A 103 -7.42 -5.97 20.56
N GLN A 104 -6.55 -6.69 21.25
CA GLN A 104 -6.54 -6.78 22.72
C GLN A 104 -6.15 -5.46 23.42
N THR A 105 -5.50 -4.54 22.72
CA THR A 105 -5.10 -3.23 23.25
C THR A 105 -6.19 -2.17 23.14
N LEU A 106 -7.29 -2.48 22.47
CA LEU A 106 -8.44 -1.60 22.32
C LEU A 106 -9.27 -1.55 23.63
N LEU A 107 -9.24 -0.42 24.31
CA LEU A 107 -9.83 -0.24 25.62
C LEU A 107 -11.35 0.04 25.54
N PRO A 108 -12.22 -0.82 26.05
CA PRO A 108 -13.67 -0.71 25.86
C PRO A 108 -14.33 0.49 26.56
N HIS A 109 -13.69 1.06 27.58
CA HIS A 109 -14.22 2.20 28.35
C HIS A 109 -14.08 3.56 27.63
N ILE A 110 -13.31 3.65 26.52
CA ILE A 110 -13.16 4.90 25.78
C ILE A 110 -14.46 5.22 25.05
N PRO A 111 -15.07 6.41 25.32
CA PRO A 111 -16.44 6.70 24.86
C PRO A 111 -16.50 7.13 23.38
N TYR A 112 -15.48 7.80 22.86
CA TYR A 112 -15.46 8.29 21.48
C TYR A 112 -14.33 7.62 20.71
N ARG A 113 -14.65 7.01 19.58
CA ARG A 113 -13.72 6.19 18.80
C ARG A 113 -13.85 6.51 17.33
N LEU A 114 -12.74 6.68 16.66
CA LEU A 114 -12.68 6.94 15.22
C LEU A 114 -11.62 6.05 14.58
N ALA A 115 -12.04 5.21 13.66
CA ALA A 115 -11.17 4.44 12.79
C ALA A 115 -10.98 5.17 11.47
N LEU A 116 -9.75 5.35 11.03
CA LEU A 116 -9.38 5.83 9.72
C LEU A 116 -8.68 4.71 8.97
N SER A 117 -9.15 4.38 7.78
CA SER A 117 -8.54 3.37 6.93
C SER A 117 -8.99 3.57 5.49
N ALA A 118 -8.11 3.32 4.53
CA ALA A 118 -8.49 3.28 3.13
C ALA A 118 -9.46 2.11 2.85
N THR A 119 -9.27 1.00 3.55
CA THR A 119 -10.19 -0.15 3.57
C THR A 119 -10.23 -0.68 5.00
N ILE A 120 -11.42 -0.76 5.57
CA ILE A 120 -11.59 -1.32 6.92
C ILE A 120 -11.63 -2.85 6.86
N ASP A 121 -12.16 -3.40 5.77
CA ASP A 121 -12.27 -4.83 5.56
C ASP A 121 -10.89 -5.44 5.33
N ARG A 122 -10.61 -6.47 6.13
CA ARG A 122 -9.32 -7.18 6.09
C ARG A 122 -9.44 -8.35 5.16
N HIS A 123 -8.62 -8.33 4.12
CA HIS A 123 -8.57 -9.41 3.14
C HIS A 123 -8.19 -10.74 3.80
N GLY A 124 -9.03 -11.78 3.61
CA GLY A 124 -8.82 -13.10 4.22
C GLY A 124 -8.97 -13.16 5.76
N ASP A 125 -9.50 -12.09 6.41
CA ASP A 125 -9.68 -12.05 7.87
C ASP A 125 -11.05 -11.43 8.26
N PRO A 126 -12.16 -12.15 8.03
CA PRO A 126 -13.49 -11.68 8.40
C PRO A 126 -13.65 -11.46 9.90
N GLU A 127 -13.00 -12.29 10.74
CA GLU A 127 -13.08 -12.18 12.20
C GLU A 127 -12.38 -10.90 12.69
N GLY A 128 -11.20 -10.57 12.12
CA GLY A 128 -10.52 -9.31 12.41
C GLY A 128 -11.32 -8.10 11.94
N THR A 129 -11.98 -8.19 10.78
CA THR A 129 -12.91 -7.17 10.28
C THR A 129 -14.07 -6.97 11.26
N GLN A 130 -14.71 -8.04 11.70
CA GLN A 130 -15.83 -7.95 12.65
C GLN A 130 -15.43 -7.29 13.97
N LYS A 131 -14.25 -7.62 14.53
CA LYS A 131 -13.70 -6.97 15.74
C LYS A 131 -13.58 -5.45 15.59
N LEU A 132 -13.21 -4.96 14.38
CA LEU A 132 -13.13 -3.53 14.13
C LEU A 132 -14.51 -2.88 14.13
N TYR A 133 -15.49 -3.46 13.45
CA TYR A 133 -16.87 -2.96 13.47
C TYR A 133 -17.51 -3.01 14.87
N ASP A 134 -17.26 -4.08 15.64
CA ASP A 134 -17.75 -4.21 17.01
C ASP A 134 -17.19 -3.13 17.93
N TYR A 135 -15.94 -2.71 17.72
CA TYR A 135 -15.30 -1.70 18.56
C TYR A 135 -15.56 -0.28 18.10
N PHE A 136 -15.42 0.02 16.80
CA PHE A 136 -15.54 1.38 16.26
C PHE A 136 -16.96 1.74 15.81
N GLY A 137 -17.82 0.76 15.57
CA GLY A 137 -19.16 0.95 15.02
C GLY A 137 -19.17 0.96 13.49
N GLU A 138 -20.28 1.37 12.92
CA GLU A 138 -20.50 1.38 11.48
C GLU A 138 -19.69 2.46 10.76
N LYS A 139 -19.46 2.28 9.46
CA LYS A 139 -18.82 3.27 8.59
C LYS A 139 -19.68 4.55 8.54
N CYS A 140 -19.15 5.64 9.08
CA CYS A 140 -19.88 6.92 9.18
C CYS A 140 -19.64 7.83 7.97
N ILE A 141 -18.53 7.66 7.25
CA ILE A 141 -18.17 8.43 6.06
C ILE A 141 -17.30 7.59 5.14
N GLU A 142 -17.48 7.76 3.85
CA GLU A 142 -16.57 7.29 2.81
C GLU A 142 -16.16 8.49 1.95
N TYR A 143 -14.87 8.62 1.69
CA TYR A 143 -14.32 9.64 0.83
C TYR A 143 -13.40 8.96 -0.18
N THR A 144 -13.93 8.74 -1.37
CA THR A 144 -13.27 7.97 -2.42
C THR A 144 -12.18 8.78 -3.12
N LEU A 145 -11.31 8.11 -3.89
CA LEU A 145 -10.37 8.80 -4.77
C LEU A 145 -11.09 9.68 -5.80
N LYS A 146 -12.27 9.24 -6.28
CA LYS A 146 -13.10 10.04 -7.17
C LYS A 146 -13.55 11.32 -6.51
N ASP A 147 -14.10 11.24 -5.28
CA ASP A 147 -14.50 12.43 -4.53
C ASP A 147 -13.32 13.40 -4.32
N ALA A 148 -12.12 12.86 -4.06
CA ALA A 148 -10.93 13.66 -3.87
C ALA A 148 -10.47 14.37 -5.16
N ILE A 149 -10.62 13.73 -6.32
CA ILE A 149 -10.36 14.35 -7.63
C ILE A 149 -11.43 15.40 -7.95
N ASP A 150 -12.70 15.05 -7.82
CA ASP A 150 -13.84 15.94 -8.11
C ASP A 150 -13.84 17.20 -7.23
N ASN A 151 -13.35 17.08 -5.98
CA ASN A 151 -13.20 18.21 -5.04
C ASN A 151 -11.84 18.92 -5.14
N ASP A 152 -11.05 18.65 -6.17
CA ASP A 152 -9.73 19.25 -6.39
C ASP A 152 -8.71 19.02 -5.26
N MET A 153 -8.86 17.94 -4.49
CA MET A 153 -7.89 17.52 -3.46
C MET A 153 -6.79 16.63 -4.02
N LEU A 154 -7.09 15.89 -5.09
CA LEU A 154 -6.13 15.10 -5.86
C LEU A 154 -6.08 15.56 -7.31
N THR A 155 -5.01 15.21 -7.99
CA THR A 155 -4.79 15.52 -9.41
C THR A 155 -5.47 14.47 -10.28
N PRO A 156 -6.24 14.81 -11.32
CA PRO A 156 -6.74 13.85 -12.31
C PRO A 156 -5.59 13.16 -13.05
N TYR A 157 -5.86 12.02 -13.66
CA TYR A 157 -4.80 11.23 -14.29
C TYR A 157 -5.22 10.51 -15.55
N TYR A 158 -4.23 10.23 -16.41
CA TYR A 158 -4.32 9.30 -17.52
C TYR A 158 -3.79 7.93 -17.11
N TYR A 159 -4.48 6.86 -17.51
CA TYR A 159 -4.13 5.48 -17.21
C TYR A 159 -3.78 4.71 -18.47
N HIS A 160 -2.60 4.11 -18.47
CA HIS A 160 -2.08 3.33 -19.59
C HIS A 160 -1.68 1.94 -19.10
N PRO A 161 -2.54 0.91 -19.27
CA PRO A 161 -2.14 -0.48 -19.01
C PRO A 161 -1.13 -0.95 -20.03
N VAL A 162 -0.03 -1.55 -19.57
CA VAL A 162 1.07 -2.05 -20.40
C VAL A 162 1.12 -3.56 -20.24
N SER A 163 0.69 -4.28 -21.28
CA SER A 163 0.67 -5.75 -21.28
C SER A 163 2.07 -6.31 -21.45
N VAL A 164 2.47 -7.20 -20.55
CA VAL A 164 3.68 -8.03 -20.60
C VAL A 164 3.32 -9.46 -20.24
N SER A 165 4.18 -10.42 -20.62
CA SER A 165 3.91 -11.84 -20.36
C SER A 165 5.06 -12.52 -19.64
N LEU A 166 4.76 -13.64 -19.01
CA LEU A 166 5.80 -14.53 -18.48
C LEU A 166 6.48 -15.25 -19.67
N ASN A 167 7.79 -15.42 -19.59
CA ASN A 167 8.49 -16.30 -20.51
C ASN A 167 8.24 -17.78 -20.16
N GLU A 168 8.71 -18.73 -20.98
CA GLU A 168 8.47 -20.17 -20.78
C GLU A 168 8.99 -20.68 -19.44
N GLU A 169 10.15 -20.24 -18.98
CA GLU A 169 10.73 -20.63 -17.69
C GLU A 169 9.92 -20.05 -16.51
N GLU A 170 9.57 -18.77 -16.58
CA GLU A 170 8.74 -18.09 -15.60
C GLU A 170 7.35 -18.73 -15.49
N LEU A 171 6.73 -19.04 -16.63
CA LEU A 171 5.43 -19.73 -16.68
C LEU A 171 5.53 -21.15 -16.07
N GLY A 172 6.57 -21.91 -16.41
CA GLY A 172 6.79 -23.23 -15.84
C GLY A 172 6.93 -23.19 -14.33
N ASN A 173 7.71 -22.24 -13.80
CA ASN A 173 7.88 -22.01 -12.36
C ASN A 173 6.57 -21.56 -11.69
N TYR A 174 5.78 -20.71 -12.33
CA TYR A 174 4.49 -20.26 -11.86
C TYR A 174 3.50 -21.43 -11.72
N LEU A 175 3.41 -22.29 -12.75
CA LEU A 175 2.55 -23.49 -12.76
C LEU A 175 2.96 -24.50 -11.68
N ASP A 176 4.27 -24.73 -11.53
CA ASP A 176 4.77 -25.64 -10.47
C ASP A 176 4.39 -25.14 -9.06
N LEU A 177 4.56 -23.84 -8.80
CA LEU A 177 4.13 -23.24 -7.53
C LEU A 177 2.60 -23.30 -7.36
N THR A 178 1.82 -23.04 -8.40
CA THR A 178 0.36 -23.14 -8.37
C THR A 178 -0.08 -24.55 -8.00
N ASN A 179 0.51 -25.59 -8.60
CA ASN A 179 0.22 -26.99 -8.27
C ASN A 179 0.61 -27.35 -6.83
N LYS A 180 1.72 -26.81 -6.30
CA LYS A 180 2.11 -26.99 -4.90
C LYS A 180 1.15 -26.30 -3.96
N ILE A 181 0.70 -25.09 -4.28
CA ILE A 181 -0.29 -24.35 -3.49
C ILE A 181 -1.59 -25.14 -3.40
N ARG A 182 -2.14 -25.60 -4.54
CA ARG A 182 -3.37 -26.41 -4.60
C ARG A 182 -3.33 -27.61 -3.64
N LYS A 183 -2.19 -28.30 -3.54
CA LYS A 183 -2.01 -29.44 -2.65
C LYS A 183 -1.94 -29.08 -1.16
N ASN A 184 -1.70 -27.82 -0.83
CA ASN A 184 -1.49 -27.35 0.54
C ASN A 184 -2.59 -26.37 1.03
N VAL A 185 -3.61 -26.15 0.21
CA VAL A 185 -4.80 -25.39 0.58
C VAL A 185 -5.88 -26.38 1.02
N HIS A 186 -6.40 -26.20 2.22
CA HIS A 186 -7.45 -27.05 2.77
C HIS A 186 -8.58 -26.16 3.29
N ALA A 187 -9.81 -26.46 2.87
CA ALA A 187 -10.99 -25.87 3.47
C ALA A 187 -11.30 -26.61 4.80
N ASP A 188 -11.66 -25.87 5.83
CA ASP A 188 -12.17 -26.43 7.07
C ASP A 188 -13.63 -26.94 6.90
N LYS A 189 -14.20 -27.47 7.98
CA LYS A 189 -15.56 -28.01 7.95
C LYS A 189 -16.66 -26.99 7.63
N ASP A 190 -16.34 -25.71 7.78
CA ASP A 190 -17.22 -24.56 7.54
C ASP A 190 -16.96 -23.92 6.16
N GLY A 191 -16.12 -24.54 5.33
CA GLY A 191 -15.75 -24.06 3.99
C GLY A 191 -14.70 -22.93 4.00
N LYS A 192 -14.19 -22.53 5.17
CA LYS A 192 -13.15 -21.48 5.26
C LYS A 192 -11.78 -22.04 4.89
N VAL A 193 -11.09 -21.33 4.02
CA VAL A 193 -9.73 -21.67 3.58
C VAL A 193 -8.73 -21.31 4.68
N LYS A 194 -7.99 -22.30 5.17
CA LYS A 194 -6.85 -22.10 6.07
C LYS A 194 -5.55 -22.32 5.32
N LEU A 195 -4.75 -21.27 5.22
CA LEU A 195 -3.42 -21.33 4.63
C LEU A 195 -2.40 -21.72 5.70
N SER A 196 -1.65 -22.79 5.43
CA SER A 196 -0.43 -23.08 6.21
C SER A 196 0.65 -22.02 5.95
N GLU A 197 1.60 -21.87 6.87
CA GLU A 197 2.76 -20.99 6.66
C GLU A 197 3.55 -21.37 5.39
N TYR A 198 3.60 -22.66 5.09
CA TYR A 198 4.21 -23.15 3.86
C TYR A 198 3.43 -22.69 2.61
N ALA A 199 2.09 -22.76 2.62
CA ALA A 199 1.27 -22.26 1.51
C ALA A 199 1.43 -20.73 1.31
N LYS A 200 1.50 -19.96 2.40
CA LYS A 200 1.78 -18.51 2.35
C LYS A 200 3.13 -18.22 1.69
N MET A 201 4.17 -18.96 2.07
CA MET A 201 5.49 -18.83 1.44
C MET A 201 5.46 -19.13 -0.07
N LEU A 202 4.72 -20.16 -0.49
CA LEU A 202 4.56 -20.47 -1.92
C LEU A 202 3.83 -19.38 -2.69
N LEU A 203 2.78 -18.78 -2.10
CA LEU A 203 2.06 -17.65 -2.67
C LEU A 203 2.98 -16.44 -2.87
N ILE A 204 3.82 -16.12 -1.88
CA ILE A 204 4.81 -15.04 -1.99
C ILE A 204 5.80 -15.34 -3.11
N LYS A 205 6.32 -16.56 -3.21
CA LYS A 205 7.24 -16.95 -4.31
C LYS A 205 6.57 -16.82 -5.66
N ARG A 206 5.29 -17.23 -5.79
CA ARG A 206 4.52 -17.09 -7.03
C ARG A 206 4.31 -15.62 -7.41
N ALA A 207 3.96 -14.77 -6.44
CA ALA A 207 3.80 -13.33 -6.67
C ALA A 207 5.11 -12.65 -7.12
N ARG A 208 6.26 -13.12 -6.62
CA ARG A 208 7.58 -12.61 -7.05
C ARG A 208 7.90 -12.91 -8.52
N ILE A 209 7.48 -14.06 -9.05
CA ILE A 209 7.63 -14.37 -10.48
C ILE A 209 6.89 -13.33 -11.32
N VAL A 210 5.63 -13.05 -10.95
CA VAL A 210 4.79 -12.06 -11.65
C VAL A 210 5.40 -10.64 -11.55
N ALA A 211 5.86 -10.26 -10.36
CA ALA A 211 6.47 -8.95 -10.13
C ALA A 211 7.81 -8.79 -10.89
N GLY A 212 8.58 -9.86 -10.95
CA GLY A 212 9.92 -9.90 -11.57
C GLY A 212 9.95 -10.28 -13.03
N ALA A 213 8.81 -10.43 -13.72
CA ALA A 213 8.76 -10.84 -15.13
C ALA A 213 9.75 -10.06 -16.00
N THR A 214 10.62 -10.77 -16.71
CA THR A 214 11.78 -10.19 -17.40
C THR A 214 11.41 -9.27 -18.55
N GLU A 215 10.28 -9.52 -19.21
CA GLU A 215 9.75 -8.68 -20.28
C GLU A 215 9.48 -7.23 -19.81
N LYS A 216 9.17 -7.03 -18.52
CA LYS A 216 8.93 -5.69 -17.96
C LYS A 216 10.09 -4.73 -18.15
N ILE A 217 11.33 -5.21 -18.02
CA ILE A 217 12.52 -4.36 -18.14
C ILE A 217 12.70 -3.89 -19.57
N ALA A 218 12.55 -4.78 -20.55
CA ALA A 218 12.64 -4.45 -21.96
C ALA A 218 11.52 -3.48 -22.40
N THR A 219 10.31 -3.73 -21.94
CA THR A 219 9.14 -2.88 -22.21
C THR A 219 9.28 -1.51 -21.56
N LEU A 220 9.73 -1.45 -20.29
CA LEU A 220 10.04 -0.20 -19.61
C LEU A 220 11.08 0.62 -20.37
N ARG A 221 12.16 -0.02 -20.82
CA ARG A 221 13.21 0.66 -21.60
C ARG A 221 12.64 1.33 -22.84
N HIS A 222 11.81 0.61 -23.60
CA HIS A 222 11.18 1.15 -24.80
C HIS A 222 10.26 2.34 -24.50
N LEU A 223 9.42 2.24 -23.47
CA LEU A 223 8.55 3.34 -23.07
C LEU A 223 9.34 4.56 -22.55
N MET A 224 10.43 4.32 -21.83
CA MET A 224 11.26 5.40 -21.28
C MET A 224 12.03 6.19 -22.33
N GLU A 225 12.19 5.69 -23.54
CA GLU A 225 12.78 6.44 -24.65
C GLU A 225 11.99 7.72 -24.93
N ASP A 226 10.66 7.67 -24.86
CA ASP A 226 9.79 8.83 -25.08
C ASP A 226 9.79 9.82 -23.88
N TYR A 227 10.18 9.35 -22.70
CA TYR A 227 10.22 10.13 -21.45
C TYR A 227 11.63 10.53 -21.03
N ARG A 228 12.62 10.31 -21.86
CA ARG A 228 14.04 10.49 -21.56
C ARG A 228 14.38 11.91 -21.08
N ASP A 229 13.73 12.92 -21.65
CA ASP A 229 13.96 14.32 -21.32
C ASP A 229 13.00 14.88 -20.26
N ASP A 230 12.03 14.05 -19.80
CA ASP A 230 11.06 14.43 -18.81
C ASP A 230 11.62 14.33 -17.38
N ASN A 231 10.93 14.97 -16.45
CA ASN A 231 11.28 15.01 -15.04
C ASN A 231 10.13 14.49 -14.18
N GLN A 232 10.41 14.24 -12.89
CA GLN A 232 9.42 13.84 -11.89
C GLN A 232 8.77 12.49 -12.21
N ILE A 233 9.61 11.56 -12.70
CA ILE A 233 9.24 10.19 -13.08
C ILE A 233 9.52 9.26 -11.91
N LEU A 234 8.54 8.44 -11.56
CA LEU A 234 8.70 7.34 -10.62
C LEU A 234 8.65 6.01 -11.35
N VAL A 235 9.64 5.16 -11.14
CA VAL A 235 9.58 3.73 -11.50
C VAL A 235 9.46 2.93 -10.22
N TYR A 236 8.31 2.28 -10.05
CA TYR A 236 8.00 1.51 -8.86
C TYR A 236 8.27 0.02 -9.11
N CYS A 237 9.26 -0.52 -8.41
CA CYS A 237 9.70 -1.92 -8.46
C CYS A 237 9.31 -2.65 -7.16
N GLY A 238 9.21 -3.97 -7.23
CA GLY A 238 9.04 -4.85 -6.08
C GLY A 238 7.59 -4.94 -5.54
N ALA A 239 7.10 -6.16 -5.36
CA ALA A 239 5.77 -6.47 -4.84
C ALA A 239 5.86 -7.44 -3.66
N THR A 240 6.63 -7.14 -2.62
CA THR A 240 6.58 -7.95 -1.41
C THR A 240 5.53 -7.43 -0.46
N THR A 241 4.67 -8.32 -0.01
CA THR A 241 3.76 -8.08 1.11
C THR A 241 4.53 -8.21 2.43
N MET A 242 4.07 -7.50 3.49
CA MET A 242 4.65 -7.54 4.85
C MET A 242 4.63 -8.93 5.53
N HIS A 243 4.25 -9.99 4.84
CA HIS A 243 4.17 -11.37 5.33
C HIS A 243 5.30 -12.27 4.82
N ASP A 244 6.36 -11.71 4.22
CA ASP A 244 7.52 -12.49 3.80
C ASP A 244 8.24 -13.06 5.04
N VAL A 245 8.44 -14.37 5.07
CA VAL A 245 9.13 -15.08 6.18
C VAL A 245 10.60 -14.63 6.30
N ASP A 246 11.18 -14.15 5.18
CA ASP A 246 12.55 -13.65 5.12
C ASP A 246 12.61 -12.11 5.27
N TYR A 247 11.46 -11.47 5.55
CA TYR A 247 11.40 -10.02 5.71
C TYR A 247 12.19 -9.56 6.94
N GLN A 248 13.20 -8.76 6.69
CA GLN A 248 13.88 -7.95 7.71
C GLN A 248 13.50 -6.49 7.47
N GLU A 249 12.89 -5.86 8.45
CA GLU A 249 12.54 -4.44 8.39
C GLU A 249 13.77 -3.62 7.95
N GLY A 250 13.63 -2.90 6.83
CA GLY A 250 14.70 -2.07 6.27
C GLY A 250 15.60 -2.73 5.22
N LYS A 251 15.41 -4.02 4.86
CA LYS A 251 16.16 -4.64 3.76
C LYS A 251 15.21 -5.22 2.71
N PRO A 252 15.33 -4.83 1.43
CA PRO A 252 14.56 -5.46 0.37
C PRO A 252 15.03 -6.91 0.17
N PRO A 253 14.14 -7.84 -0.24
CA PRO A 253 14.52 -9.16 -0.69
C PRO A 253 15.54 -9.10 -1.84
N ILE A 254 16.42 -10.09 -1.93
CA ILE A 254 17.57 -10.09 -2.88
C ILE A 254 17.09 -9.89 -4.34
N ASP A 255 15.98 -10.52 -4.73
CA ASP A 255 15.48 -10.43 -6.11
C ASP A 255 14.91 -9.05 -6.44
N GLU A 256 14.28 -8.38 -5.47
CA GLU A 256 13.77 -7.01 -5.63
C GLU A 256 14.90 -5.99 -5.68
N ALA A 257 15.91 -6.15 -4.82
CA ALA A 257 17.11 -5.31 -4.86
C ALA A 257 17.81 -5.42 -6.22
N ARG A 258 17.85 -6.62 -6.80
CA ARG A 258 18.43 -6.85 -8.13
C ARG A 258 17.63 -6.15 -9.23
N GLN A 259 16.29 -6.18 -9.20
CA GLN A 259 15.45 -5.49 -10.18
C GLN A 259 15.67 -3.97 -10.15
N ILE A 260 15.70 -3.37 -8.95
CA ILE A 260 15.95 -1.92 -8.80
C ILE A 260 17.32 -1.51 -9.32
N ASP A 261 18.33 -2.35 -9.14
CA ASP A 261 19.69 -2.09 -9.62
C ASP A 261 19.76 -2.16 -11.15
N ILE A 262 19.10 -3.14 -11.75
CA ILE A 262 19.03 -3.29 -13.21
C ILE A 262 18.28 -2.08 -13.82
N VAL A 263 17.14 -1.71 -13.25
CA VAL A 263 16.35 -0.60 -13.74
C VAL A 263 17.10 0.73 -13.58
N ALA A 264 17.70 1.00 -12.44
CA ALA A 264 18.48 2.21 -12.22
C ALA A 264 19.70 2.28 -13.16
N GLY A 265 20.37 1.15 -13.37
CA GLY A 265 21.48 1.03 -14.32
C GLY A 265 21.05 1.29 -15.76
N MET A 266 19.94 0.71 -16.20
CA MET A 266 19.38 0.90 -17.55
C MET A 266 19.00 2.38 -17.78
N LEU A 267 18.29 2.99 -16.85
CA LEU A 267 17.90 4.41 -16.97
C LEU A 267 19.12 5.34 -16.97
N GLY A 268 20.08 5.11 -16.06
CA GLY A 268 21.26 5.97 -15.92
C GLY A 268 22.29 5.76 -17.01
N ASN A 269 22.69 4.50 -17.28
CA ASN A 269 23.79 4.20 -18.18
C ASN A 269 23.36 4.11 -19.65
N ASP A 270 22.21 3.47 -19.94
CA ASP A 270 21.79 3.23 -21.32
C ASP A 270 21.02 4.43 -21.87
N LEU A 271 20.14 5.05 -21.07
CA LEU A 271 19.32 6.19 -21.47
C LEU A 271 19.91 7.55 -21.08
N GLY A 272 20.96 7.58 -20.24
CA GLY A 272 21.63 8.80 -19.82
C GLY A 272 20.80 9.71 -18.92
N MET A 273 19.79 9.16 -18.24
CA MET A 273 18.91 9.89 -17.33
C MET A 273 19.58 10.12 -15.96
N ARG A 274 19.24 11.22 -15.31
CA ARG A 274 19.63 11.49 -13.91
C ARG A 274 18.68 10.74 -12.97
N VAL A 275 19.12 9.60 -12.47
CA VAL A 275 18.30 8.68 -11.67
C VAL A 275 18.95 8.38 -10.33
N THR A 276 18.13 8.17 -9.31
CA THR A 276 18.58 7.60 -8.03
C THR A 276 17.60 6.53 -7.55
N LYS A 277 18.10 5.63 -6.71
CA LYS A 277 17.27 4.68 -5.98
C LYS A 277 16.64 5.38 -4.78
N PHE A 278 15.44 4.92 -4.41
CA PHE A 278 14.74 5.39 -3.23
C PHE A 278 14.15 4.17 -2.49
N THR A 279 14.80 3.80 -1.39
CA THR A 279 14.56 2.56 -0.65
C THR A 279 14.30 2.85 0.83
N SER A 280 14.40 1.85 1.70
CA SER A 280 14.40 2.04 3.15
C SER A 280 15.79 2.28 3.73
N GLU A 281 16.85 2.24 2.91
CA GLU A 281 18.23 2.37 3.38
C GLU A 281 18.66 3.81 3.64
N GLU A 282 18.01 4.79 2.94
CA GLU A 282 18.31 6.21 3.11
C GLU A 282 17.83 6.71 4.46
N ASN A 283 18.67 7.49 5.13
CA ASN A 283 18.29 8.18 6.36
C ASN A 283 17.31 9.36 6.08
N ALA A 284 16.74 9.93 7.14
CA ALA A 284 15.72 10.98 7.00
C ALA A 284 16.23 12.23 6.24
N GLU A 285 17.46 12.64 6.46
CA GLU A 285 18.07 13.82 5.81
C GLU A 285 18.31 13.56 4.33
N GLU A 286 18.83 12.38 3.99
CA GLU A 286 19.02 11.96 2.59
C GLU A 286 17.69 11.87 1.84
N ARG A 287 16.65 11.33 2.45
CA ARG A 287 15.30 11.27 1.87
C ARG A 287 14.75 12.65 1.55
N GLU A 288 14.87 13.61 2.47
CA GLU A 288 14.40 14.97 2.22
C GLU A 288 15.19 15.66 1.11
N ARG A 289 16.51 15.45 1.04
CA ARG A 289 17.33 15.95 -0.06
C ARG A 289 16.91 15.37 -1.40
N ILE A 290 16.76 14.04 -1.48
CA ILE A 290 16.31 13.36 -2.72
C ILE A 290 14.94 13.88 -3.16
N LYS A 291 13.99 14.07 -2.26
CA LYS A 291 12.68 14.65 -2.57
C LYS A 291 12.78 16.07 -3.11
N ALA A 292 13.64 16.91 -2.53
CA ALA A 292 13.86 18.27 -2.99
C ALA A 292 14.47 18.31 -4.40
N ASP A 293 15.54 17.54 -4.64
CA ASP A 293 16.20 17.43 -5.93
C ASP A 293 15.25 16.89 -7.01
N PHE A 294 14.40 15.93 -6.65
CA PHE A 294 13.38 15.35 -7.54
C PHE A 294 12.25 16.35 -7.85
N ALA A 295 11.80 17.12 -6.86
CA ALA A 295 10.78 18.13 -7.04
C ALA A 295 11.26 19.28 -7.94
N GLU A 296 12.52 19.66 -7.83
CA GLU A 296 13.16 20.66 -8.69
C GLU A 296 13.37 20.14 -10.13
N GLY A 297 13.74 18.86 -10.29
CA GLY A 297 13.93 18.21 -11.57
C GLY A 297 15.23 18.55 -12.29
N THR A 298 16.04 19.47 -11.75
CA THR A 298 17.29 19.92 -12.39
C THR A 298 18.40 18.87 -12.28
N HIS A 299 18.56 18.29 -11.10
CA HIS A 299 19.61 17.33 -10.79
C HIS A 299 19.14 15.88 -10.81
N LEU A 300 17.84 15.66 -10.71
CA LEU A 300 17.23 14.33 -10.62
C LEU A 300 15.94 14.28 -11.43
N GLN A 301 15.88 13.38 -12.41
CA GLN A 301 14.73 13.21 -13.30
C GLN A 301 13.81 12.08 -12.82
N ALA A 302 14.41 10.96 -12.40
CA ALA A 302 13.67 9.76 -12.08
C ALA A 302 14.08 9.15 -10.74
N LEU A 303 13.09 8.62 -10.02
CA LEU A 303 13.27 7.78 -8.84
C LEU A 303 12.96 6.34 -9.21
N VAL A 304 13.87 5.41 -8.90
CA VAL A 304 13.58 3.97 -8.93
C VAL A 304 13.38 3.53 -7.48
N ALA A 305 12.18 3.05 -7.17
CA ALA A 305 11.75 2.91 -5.79
C ALA A 305 11.13 1.54 -5.50
N ILE A 306 11.39 1.04 -4.31
CA ILE A 306 10.73 -0.14 -3.73
C ILE A 306 9.94 0.32 -2.51
N ARG A 307 8.70 -0.14 -2.37
CA ARG A 307 7.83 0.09 -1.19
C ARG A 307 7.61 1.54 -0.75
N CYS A 308 8.25 2.51 -1.39
CA CYS A 308 8.14 3.92 -0.99
C CYS A 308 6.70 4.46 -1.10
N LEU A 309 5.89 3.88 -1.98
CA LEU A 309 4.48 4.22 -2.08
C LEU A 309 3.59 3.48 -1.05
N ASP A 310 4.11 2.48 -0.35
CA ASP A 310 3.34 1.70 0.63
C ASP A 310 3.52 2.25 2.06
N GLU A 311 4.68 2.84 2.38
CA GLU A 311 5.09 3.16 3.75
C GLU A 311 4.97 4.65 4.13
N GLY A 312 3.95 5.38 3.68
CA GLY A 312 3.70 6.76 4.12
C GLY A 312 4.66 7.82 3.56
N VAL A 313 5.51 7.47 2.60
CA VAL A 313 6.39 8.45 1.95
C VAL A 313 5.56 9.42 1.10
N ASN A 314 5.79 10.71 1.30
CA ASN A 314 5.11 11.77 0.58
C ASN A 314 6.02 12.37 -0.50
N ILE A 315 5.69 12.11 -1.79
CA ILE A 315 6.38 12.70 -2.95
C ILE A 315 5.34 13.30 -3.91
N PRO A 316 4.76 14.47 -3.60
CA PRO A 316 3.67 15.05 -4.38
C PRO A 316 4.08 15.43 -5.81
N SER A 317 5.37 15.64 -6.04
CA SER A 317 5.93 16.07 -7.33
C SER A 317 5.90 14.99 -8.42
N ILE A 318 5.58 13.73 -8.13
CA ILE A 318 5.47 12.68 -9.14
C ILE A 318 4.45 13.08 -10.21
N ARG A 319 4.87 13.15 -11.48
CA ARG A 319 3.99 13.42 -12.64
C ARG A 319 3.71 12.16 -13.43
N THR A 320 4.72 11.33 -13.66
CA THR A 320 4.61 10.08 -14.40
C THR A 320 5.05 8.92 -13.50
N ALA A 321 4.24 7.88 -13.40
CA ALA A 321 4.56 6.70 -12.63
C ALA A 321 4.51 5.44 -13.51
N PHE A 322 5.60 4.68 -13.54
CA PHE A 322 5.67 3.35 -14.14
C PHE A 322 5.60 2.31 -13.02
N ILE A 323 4.45 1.65 -12.89
CA ILE A 323 4.20 0.67 -11.83
C ILE A 323 4.51 -0.73 -12.39
N MET A 324 5.75 -1.18 -12.23
CA MET A 324 6.21 -2.49 -12.71
C MET A 324 5.73 -3.64 -11.82
N ALA A 325 5.50 -3.37 -10.55
CA ALA A 325 5.06 -4.35 -9.57
C ALA A 325 3.77 -3.89 -8.92
N SER A 326 2.66 -4.38 -9.45
CA SER A 326 1.34 -4.15 -8.87
C SER A 326 0.97 -5.27 -7.91
N SER A 327 0.42 -4.90 -6.78
CA SER A 327 -0.25 -5.83 -5.88
C SER A 327 -1.64 -6.18 -6.43
N THR A 328 -2.08 -7.40 -6.19
CA THR A 328 -3.46 -7.80 -6.41
C THR A 328 -4.39 -7.33 -5.28
N ASN A 329 -3.81 -6.84 -4.17
CA ASN A 329 -4.57 -6.31 -3.05
C ASN A 329 -5.11 -4.91 -3.38
N PRO A 330 -6.45 -4.73 -3.44
CA PRO A 330 -7.09 -3.45 -3.75
C PRO A 330 -6.62 -2.30 -2.86
N LYS A 331 -6.40 -2.56 -1.58
CA LYS A 331 -5.92 -1.57 -0.64
C LYS A 331 -4.57 -0.98 -1.05
N GLU A 332 -3.63 -1.82 -1.43
CA GLU A 332 -2.28 -1.38 -1.75
C GLU A 332 -2.26 -0.54 -3.02
N TYR A 333 -2.91 -1.00 -4.10
CA TYR A 333 -2.88 -0.26 -5.34
C TYR A 333 -3.70 1.05 -5.28
N VAL A 334 -4.79 1.10 -4.50
CA VAL A 334 -5.54 2.34 -4.24
C VAL A 334 -4.69 3.35 -3.47
N GLN A 335 -3.97 2.90 -2.43
CA GLN A 335 -3.06 3.77 -1.67
C GLN A 335 -1.91 4.29 -2.54
N ARG A 336 -1.27 3.43 -3.33
CA ARG A 336 -0.20 3.81 -4.27
C ARG A 336 -0.68 4.86 -5.26
N ARG A 337 -1.84 4.61 -5.90
CA ARG A 337 -2.48 5.55 -6.82
C ARG A 337 -2.74 6.89 -6.13
N GLY A 338 -3.36 6.91 -4.97
CA GLY A 338 -3.64 8.13 -4.21
C GLY A 338 -2.39 8.96 -3.92
N ARG A 339 -1.23 8.34 -3.70
CA ARG A 339 0.05 9.05 -3.48
C ARG A 339 0.61 9.68 -4.76
N VAL A 340 0.48 8.97 -5.91
CA VAL A 340 0.85 9.53 -7.22
C VAL A 340 -0.02 10.73 -7.56
N LEU A 341 -1.29 10.74 -7.14
CA LEU A 341 -2.25 11.80 -7.47
C LEU A 341 -2.19 13.03 -6.57
N ARG A 342 -1.29 13.10 -5.60
CA ARG A 342 -1.16 14.28 -4.72
C ARG A 342 -0.90 15.56 -5.51
N LYS A 343 -1.52 16.66 -5.05
CA LYS A 343 -1.33 17.98 -5.66
C LYS A 343 0.10 18.48 -5.49
N PHE A 344 0.59 19.10 -6.56
CA PHE A 344 1.88 19.78 -6.57
C PHE A 344 1.83 21.01 -7.50
N PRO A 345 2.53 22.10 -7.21
CA PRO A 345 2.55 23.29 -8.06
C PRO A 345 2.88 22.95 -9.51
N GLY A 346 2.03 23.42 -10.43
CA GLY A 346 2.18 23.17 -11.87
C GLY A 346 1.86 21.76 -12.35
N LYS A 347 1.39 20.87 -11.47
CA LYS A 347 0.92 19.52 -11.83
C LYS A 347 -0.58 19.58 -12.12
N ARG A 348 -0.95 19.48 -13.40
CA ARG A 348 -2.35 19.49 -13.85
C ARG A 348 -2.93 18.08 -13.96
N HIS A 349 -2.10 17.12 -14.41
CA HIS A 349 -2.44 15.71 -14.55
C HIS A 349 -1.30 14.86 -14.05
N ALA A 350 -1.60 13.63 -13.68
CA ALA A 350 -0.61 12.57 -13.52
C ALA A 350 -0.76 11.58 -14.69
N VAL A 351 0.29 10.84 -15.00
CA VAL A 351 0.26 9.73 -15.96
C VAL A 351 0.70 8.45 -15.24
N ILE A 352 -0.09 7.40 -15.37
CA ILE A 352 0.19 6.10 -14.74
C ILE A 352 0.29 5.04 -15.82
N PHE A 353 1.47 4.45 -15.96
CA PHE A 353 1.71 3.22 -16.71
C PHE A 353 1.69 2.06 -15.73
N ASP A 354 0.74 1.14 -15.87
CA ASP A 354 0.59 -0.04 -15.02
C ASP A 354 0.91 -1.31 -15.81
N PHE A 355 1.94 -2.03 -15.36
CA PHE A 355 2.39 -3.25 -16.03
C PHE A 355 1.50 -4.43 -15.67
N ILE A 356 0.69 -4.83 -16.63
CA ILE A 356 -0.25 -5.94 -16.56
C ILE A 356 0.48 -7.21 -16.98
N THR A 357 0.66 -8.13 -16.04
CA THR A 357 1.42 -9.36 -16.30
C THR A 357 0.46 -10.49 -16.65
N LEU A 358 0.48 -10.89 -17.92
CA LEU A 358 -0.27 -12.05 -18.40
C LEU A 358 0.56 -13.33 -18.29
N PRO A 359 -0.06 -14.47 -17.95
CA PRO A 359 0.66 -15.75 -17.91
C PRO A 359 1.26 -16.13 -19.26
N VAL A 360 0.51 -15.91 -20.35
CA VAL A 360 0.86 -16.25 -21.72
C VAL A 360 0.53 -15.05 -22.61
N PRO A 361 1.32 -14.75 -23.64
CA PRO A 361 0.99 -13.73 -24.63
C PRO A 361 -0.37 -14.00 -25.28
N LEU A 362 -1.19 -12.95 -25.46
CA LEU A 362 -2.57 -13.09 -26.00
C LEU A 362 -2.64 -13.86 -27.32
N LYS A 363 -1.63 -13.70 -28.19
CA LYS A 363 -1.54 -14.37 -29.49
C LYS A 363 -1.27 -15.88 -29.40
N ASP A 364 -0.66 -16.32 -28.31
CA ASP A 364 -0.16 -17.68 -28.12
C ASP A 364 -1.09 -18.52 -27.20
N VAL A 365 -2.13 -17.91 -26.60
CA VAL A 365 -3.05 -18.62 -25.66
C VAL A 365 -3.70 -19.84 -26.30
N GLY A 366 -4.04 -19.78 -27.59
CA GLY A 366 -4.63 -20.89 -28.33
C GLY A 366 -3.69 -22.08 -28.59
N ASP A 367 -2.39 -21.91 -28.36
CA ASP A 367 -1.37 -22.96 -28.56
C ASP A 367 -1.16 -23.82 -27.27
N TYR A 368 -1.78 -23.43 -26.16
CA TYR A 368 -1.69 -24.13 -24.88
C TYR A 368 -2.91 -25.00 -24.62
N ASP A 369 -2.71 -26.10 -23.91
CA ASP A 369 -3.79 -26.97 -23.44
C ASP A 369 -4.74 -26.21 -22.51
N SER A 370 -6.04 -26.53 -22.59
CA SER A 370 -7.09 -25.89 -21.74
C SER A 370 -6.78 -25.97 -20.26
N ASP A 371 -6.27 -27.11 -19.78
CA ASP A 371 -5.92 -27.31 -18.36
C ASP A 371 -4.81 -26.33 -17.88
N VAL A 372 -3.89 -25.98 -18.77
CA VAL A 372 -2.85 -24.98 -18.49
C VAL A 372 -3.48 -23.60 -18.37
N ILE A 373 -4.31 -23.23 -19.35
CA ILE A 373 -5.00 -21.93 -19.35
C ILE A 373 -5.91 -21.78 -18.13
N ASP A 374 -6.69 -22.81 -17.78
CA ASP A 374 -7.53 -22.78 -16.58
C ASP A 374 -6.72 -22.63 -15.30
N SER A 375 -5.51 -23.18 -15.26
CA SER A 375 -4.61 -23.05 -14.12
C SER A 375 -4.03 -21.65 -13.92
N VAL A 376 -4.04 -20.79 -14.94
CA VAL A 376 -3.47 -19.44 -14.90
C VAL A 376 -4.52 -18.33 -15.08
N LYS A 377 -5.76 -18.71 -15.37
CA LYS A 377 -6.90 -17.82 -15.62
C LYS A 377 -7.15 -16.82 -14.48
N SER A 378 -6.94 -17.27 -13.24
CA SER A 378 -7.08 -16.45 -12.04
C SER A 378 -6.10 -15.25 -12.02
N LEU A 379 -4.88 -15.40 -12.56
CA LEU A 379 -3.95 -14.27 -12.69
C LEU A 379 -4.49 -13.23 -13.67
N ALA A 380 -4.89 -13.67 -14.88
CA ALA A 380 -5.43 -12.78 -15.90
C ALA A 380 -6.69 -12.04 -15.39
N ASN A 381 -7.57 -12.73 -14.66
CA ASN A 381 -8.78 -12.12 -14.10
C ASN A 381 -8.47 -11.03 -13.05
N ARG A 382 -7.50 -11.25 -12.17
CA ARG A 382 -7.06 -10.23 -11.20
C ARG A 382 -6.50 -8.99 -11.88
N GLU A 383 -5.76 -9.16 -12.98
CA GLU A 383 -5.25 -8.06 -13.77
C GLU A 383 -6.41 -7.25 -14.40
N ILE A 384 -7.45 -7.93 -14.92
CA ILE A 384 -8.66 -7.27 -15.44
C ILE A 384 -9.36 -6.44 -14.36
N ILE A 385 -9.56 -7.01 -13.17
CA ILE A 385 -10.21 -6.31 -12.04
C ILE A 385 -9.44 -5.03 -11.69
N ARG A 386 -8.11 -5.11 -11.60
CA ARG A 386 -7.27 -3.94 -11.32
C ARG A 386 -7.35 -2.89 -12.44
N MET A 387 -7.27 -3.33 -13.71
CA MET A 387 -7.41 -2.42 -14.85
C MET A 387 -8.74 -1.68 -14.83
N LYS A 388 -9.85 -2.37 -14.59
CA LYS A 388 -11.19 -1.76 -14.48
C LYS A 388 -11.25 -0.71 -13.36
N ASP A 389 -10.67 -1.00 -12.20
CA ASP A 389 -10.64 -0.06 -11.07
C ASP A 389 -9.80 1.19 -11.36
N PHE A 390 -8.64 1.05 -12.01
CA PHE A 390 -7.85 2.20 -12.42
C PHE A 390 -8.52 3.01 -13.52
N ALA A 391 -9.10 2.36 -14.52
CA ALA A 391 -9.75 3.03 -15.64
C ALA A 391 -11.02 3.80 -15.23
N ALA A 392 -11.77 3.28 -14.25
CA ALA A 392 -13.09 3.82 -13.87
C ALA A 392 -13.10 5.30 -13.50
N ILE A 393 -12.01 5.85 -13.00
CA ILE A 393 -11.87 7.26 -12.58
C ILE A 393 -10.73 8.00 -13.29
N ALA A 394 -10.16 7.41 -14.35
CA ALA A 394 -9.15 8.04 -15.20
C ALA A 394 -9.80 9.01 -16.19
N GLU A 395 -9.03 9.97 -16.73
CA GLU A 395 -9.47 10.87 -17.80
C GLU A 395 -9.70 10.16 -19.13
N ASN A 396 -9.13 8.97 -19.31
CA ASN A 396 -9.20 8.11 -20.50
C ASN A 396 -9.79 6.72 -20.18
N PRO A 397 -11.00 6.63 -19.59
CA PRO A 397 -11.53 5.36 -19.04
C PRO A 397 -11.69 4.26 -20.10
N PHE A 398 -11.91 4.62 -21.37
CA PHE A 398 -12.17 3.67 -22.46
C PHE A 398 -10.90 3.12 -23.14
N ASP A 399 -9.74 3.71 -22.88
CA ASP A 399 -8.49 3.28 -23.53
C ASP A 399 -8.09 1.85 -23.14
N SER A 400 -8.52 1.39 -21.96
CA SER A 400 -8.28 0.03 -21.47
C SER A 400 -9.24 -1.03 -22.01
N ASP A 401 -10.40 -0.64 -22.56
CA ASP A 401 -11.49 -1.56 -22.92
C ASP A 401 -11.08 -2.58 -23.97
N SER A 402 -10.28 -2.15 -24.95
CA SER A 402 -9.82 -3.05 -26.03
C SER A 402 -8.89 -4.14 -25.49
N LEU A 403 -8.01 -3.80 -24.55
CA LEU A 403 -7.10 -4.77 -23.92
C LEU A 403 -7.89 -5.70 -22.99
N ILE A 404 -8.78 -5.17 -22.17
CA ILE A 404 -9.67 -5.97 -21.30
C ILE A 404 -10.46 -6.99 -22.12
N ALA A 405 -11.13 -6.53 -23.19
CA ALA A 405 -11.91 -7.41 -24.05
C ALA A 405 -11.05 -8.48 -24.75
N SER A 406 -9.81 -8.14 -25.10
CA SER A 406 -8.87 -9.09 -25.71
C SER A 406 -8.43 -10.16 -24.71
N ILE A 407 -8.11 -9.77 -23.47
CA ILE A 407 -7.76 -10.71 -22.40
C ILE A 407 -8.95 -11.62 -22.09
N GLN A 408 -10.14 -11.06 -21.91
CA GLN A 408 -11.36 -11.83 -21.62
C GLN A 408 -11.63 -12.88 -22.69
N ARG A 409 -11.52 -12.50 -23.97
CA ARG A 409 -11.75 -13.40 -25.08
C ARG A 409 -10.68 -14.49 -25.18
N SER A 410 -9.39 -14.14 -25.05
CA SER A 410 -8.29 -15.09 -25.19
C SER A 410 -8.25 -16.11 -24.06
N TYR A 411 -8.54 -15.70 -22.83
CA TYR A 411 -8.53 -16.56 -21.65
C TYR A 411 -9.92 -17.13 -21.30
N ASP A 412 -10.96 -16.87 -22.12
CA ASP A 412 -12.33 -17.29 -21.88
C ASP A 412 -12.81 -16.91 -20.47
N ILE A 413 -12.64 -15.62 -20.11
CA ILE A 413 -13.05 -15.05 -18.83
C ILE A 413 -14.40 -14.36 -19.01
N GLU A 414 -15.46 -14.90 -18.40
CA GLU A 414 -16.77 -14.25 -18.39
C GLU A 414 -16.68 -12.97 -17.53
N SER A 415 -17.32 -11.89 -18.01
CA SER A 415 -17.42 -10.64 -17.27
C SER A 415 -18.30 -10.88 -16.04
N ASP A 416 -17.76 -10.76 -14.85
CA ASP A 416 -18.43 -10.72 -13.52
C ASP A 416 -18.21 -11.90 -12.59
N ILE A 417 -17.28 -12.79 -12.83
CA ILE A 417 -16.91 -13.79 -11.81
C ILE A 417 -16.07 -13.09 -10.75
N ILE A 418 -16.72 -12.71 -9.63
CA ILE A 418 -16.04 -12.53 -8.35
C ILE A 418 -15.60 -13.95 -7.98
N THR A 419 -14.30 -14.22 -8.10
CA THR A 419 -13.73 -15.51 -7.71
C THR A 419 -14.04 -15.76 -6.24
N GLU A 420 -14.64 -16.93 -5.93
CA GLU A 420 -14.81 -17.37 -4.55
C GLU A 420 -13.44 -17.42 -3.85
N GLU A 421 -13.40 -17.19 -2.52
CA GLU A 421 -12.17 -17.11 -1.71
C GLU A 421 -11.12 -18.20 -2.01
N VAL A 422 -11.56 -19.38 -2.45
CA VAL A 422 -10.68 -20.52 -2.79
C VAL A 422 -9.94 -20.30 -4.11
N GLU A 423 -10.58 -19.72 -5.13
CA GLU A 423 -9.96 -19.44 -6.43
C GLU A 423 -8.94 -18.32 -6.35
N GLU A 424 -9.02 -17.46 -5.34
CA GLU A 424 -8.07 -16.38 -5.10
C GLU A 424 -6.67 -16.90 -4.76
N TYR A 425 -6.58 -18.09 -4.13
CA TYR A 425 -5.30 -18.70 -3.74
C TYR A 425 -4.81 -19.75 -4.74
N VAL A 426 -5.66 -20.20 -5.64
CA VAL A 426 -5.39 -21.27 -6.61
C VAL A 426 -5.35 -20.71 -8.01
#